data_46be8e221846fc841167c633d544ec65
#
_entry.id   46be8e221846fc841167c633d544ec65
#
_cell.length_a   1.000
_cell.length_b   1.000
_cell.length_c   1.000
_cell.angle_alpha   90.00
_cell.angle_beta   90.00
_cell.angle_gamma   90.00
#
_symmetry.space_group_name_H-M   'P 1'
#
loop_
_entity.id
_entity.type
_entity.pdbx_description
1 polymer ?
#
loop_
_entity_poly.entity_id
_entity_poly.type
_entity_poly.pdbx_seq_one_letter_code
_entity_poly.pdbx_strand_id
1 'polypeptide(L)'
;MKKGYNYHWFYDRFVFSRVLENVGLDKTVLTISGSAPLSTVVLDFLRCVIGNVVVEGYGATETAGATLLQLPDDYTSGNVGGPLASCDMRLEDIPDMNYLHTDRDHNGMPCIGRGELCLRVGV
;
A
#
# COMPACT_ATOMS: atom_id res chain seq x y z
N MET A 1 -0.94 6.55 12.81
CA MET A 1 -1.90 7.67 13.06
C MET A 1 -3.00 7.24 14.03
N LYS A 2 -2.91 7.54 15.33
CA LYS A 2 -3.89 7.08 16.33
C LYS A 2 -5.17 7.94 16.41
N LYS A 3 -5.34 9.01 15.64
CA LYS A 3 -6.51 9.92 15.69
C LYS A 3 -6.95 10.55 14.35
N GLY A 4 -6.52 10.04 13.21
CA GLY A 4 -7.08 10.46 11.91
C GLY A 4 -6.80 11.90 11.44
N TYR A 5 -5.90 12.61 12.09
CA TYR A 5 -5.47 13.95 11.66
C TYR A 5 -4.06 13.88 11.12
N ASN A 6 -3.90 14.15 9.82
CA ASN A 6 -2.61 14.29 9.15
C ASN A 6 -2.25 15.76 8.87
N TYR A 7 -2.98 16.71 9.44
CA TYR A 7 -2.77 18.14 9.25
C TYR A 7 -2.34 18.84 10.53
N HIS A 8 -1.25 19.60 10.45
CA HIS A 8 -0.79 20.46 11.53
C HIS A 8 -0.35 21.81 10.96
N TRP A 9 -1.17 22.85 11.12
CA TRP A 9 -1.01 24.17 10.49
C TRP A 9 0.43 24.71 10.49
N PHE A 10 1.15 24.63 11.61
CA PHE A 10 2.51 25.17 11.71
C PHE A 10 3.53 24.35 10.90
N TYR A 11 3.53 23.03 11.06
CA TYR A 11 4.48 22.16 10.35
C TYR A 11 4.19 22.11 8.86
N ASP A 12 2.94 22.05 8.46
CA ASP A 12 2.55 21.99 7.05
C ASP A 12 2.96 23.27 6.32
N ARG A 13 2.75 24.45 6.96
CA ARG A 13 3.04 25.74 6.32
C ARG A 13 4.53 26.10 6.32
N PHE A 14 5.29 25.80 7.37
CA PHE A 14 6.66 26.32 7.51
C PHE A 14 7.74 25.27 7.29
N VAL A 15 7.42 24.00 7.41
CA VAL A 15 8.37 22.90 7.27
C VAL A 15 8.05 22.05 6.04
N PHE A 16 6.91 21.40 6.04
CA PHE A 16 6.60 20.40 4.99
C PHE A 16 6.42 21.04 3.62
N SER A 17 5.75 22.20 3.51
CA SER A 17 5.62 22.89 2.22
C SER A 17 6.97 23.20 1.57
N ARG A 18 7.95 23.68 2.35
CA ARG A 18 9.29 23.95 1.81
C ARG A 18 10.04 22.68 1.42
N VAL A 19 9.88 21.61 2.18
CA VAL A 19 10.47 20.31 1.83
C VAL A 19 9.87 19.80 0.52
N LEU A 20 8.54 19.85 0.38
CA LEU A 20 7.84 19.42 -0.83
C LEU A 20 8.22 20.24 -2.05
N GLU A 21 8.32 21.55 -1.93
CA GLU A 21 8.80 22.44 -3.00
C GLU A 21 10.23 22.06 -3.45
N ASN A 22 11.14 21.84 -2.49
CA ASN A 22 12.54 21.50 -2.79
C ASN A 22 12.71 20.16 -3.49
N VAL A 23 11.83 19.19 -3.22
CA VAL A 23 11.83 17.87 -3.88
C VAL A 23 10.89 17.79 -5.08
N GLY A 24 10.16 18.86 -5.40
CA GLY A 24 9.26 18.93 -6.55
C GLY A 24 7.94 18.17 -6.36
N LEU A 25 7.50 17.93 -5.12
CA LEU A 25 6.27 17.22 -4.78
C LEU A 25 5.12 18.14 -4.34
N ASP A 26 5.32 19.46 -4.39
CA ASP A 26 4.35 20.47 -3.94
C ASP A 26 3.01 20.46 -4.70
N LYS A 27 3.01 19.93 -5.94
CA LYS A 27 1.82 19.81 -6.79
C LYS A 27 1.32 18.37 -6.96
N THR A 28 1.89 17.43 -6.21
CA THR A 28 1.50 16.03 -6.30
C THR A 28 0.12 15.82 -5.69
N VAL A 29 -0.77 15.15 -6.42
CA VAL A 29 -2.13 14.82 -5.99
C VAL A 29 -2.20 13.40 -5.43
N LEU A 30 -1.45 12.48 -6.04
CA LEU A 30 -1.42 11.07 -5.70
C LEU A 30 0.02 10.56 -5.75
N THR A 31 0.42 9.83 -4.74
CA THR A 31 1.70 9.11 -4.68
C THR A 31 1.44 7.62 -4.55
N ILE A 32 2.01 6.81 -5.44
CA ILE A 32 1.90 5.36 -5.40
C ILE A 32 3.28 4.78 -5.13
N SER A 33 3.39 3.97 -4.08
CA SER A 33 4.56 3.17 -3.76
C SER A 33 4.32 1.72 -4.16
N GLY A 34 5.32 1.07 -4.74
CA GLY A 34 5.23 -0.32 -5.18
C GLY A 34 6.59 -0.94 -5.47
N SER A 35 6.61 -2.13 -6.06
CA SER A 35 7.79 -2.92 -6.41
C SER A 35 8.53 -3.54 -5.22
N ALA A 36 8.48 -2.95 -4.03
CA ALA A 36 9.03 -3.52 -2.80
C ALA A 36 8.17 -3.07 -1.60
N PRO A 37 8.08 -3.89 -0.55
CA PRO A 37 7.34 -3.52 0.65
C PRO A 37 7.92 -2.26 1.29
N LEU A 38 7.07 -1.30 1.61
CA LEU A 38 7.45 -0.11 2.35
C LEU A 38 7.23 -0.33 3.85
N SER A 39 8.16 0.14 4.68
CA SER A 39 7.96 0.09 6.13
C SER A 39 6.72 0.92 6.52
N THR A 40 5.88 0.37 7.39
CA THR A 40 4.66 1.04 7.88
C THR A 40 4.97 2.40 8.51
N VAL A 41 6.09 2.51 9.22
CA VAL A 41 6.55 3.78 9.82
C VAL A 41 6.88 4.82 8.75
N VAL A 42 7.53 4.38 7.65
CA VAL A 42 7.88 5.28 6.54
C VAL A 42 6.63 5.69 5.79
N LEU A 43 5.71 4.77 5.52
CA LEU A 43 4.44 5.08 4.85
C LEU A 43 3.61 6.10 5.65
N ASP A 44 3.48 5.89 6.96
CA ASP A 44 2.78 6.83 7.84
C ASP A 44 3.45 8.20 7.88
N PHE A 45 4.78 8.24 7.88
CA PHE A 45 5.53 9.48 7.79
C PHE A 45 5.28 10.21 6.46
N LEU A 46 5.35 9.50 5.33
CA LEU A 46 5.08 10.08 4.01
C LEU A 46 3.66 10.64 3.91
N ARG A 47 2.67 9.93 4.44
CA ARG A 47 1.28 10.41 4.51
C ARG A 47 1.15 11.71 5.30
N CYS A 48 1.94 11.88 6.36
CA CYS A 48 1.96 13.12 7.13
C CYS A 48 2.68 14.26 6.39
N VAL A 49 3.81 13.98 5.73
CA VAL A 49 4.64 15.01 5.09
C VAL A 49 4.04 15.46 3.76
N ILE A 50 3.64 14.52 2.92
CA ILE A 50 3.11 14.84 1.58
C ILE A 50 1.72 15.47 1.69
N GLY A 51 0.95 15.12 2.74
CA GLY A 51 -0.39 15.67 2.97
C GLY A 51 -1.44 15.27 1.91
N ASN A 52 -1.04 14.48 0.92
CA ASN A 52 -1.85 13.98 -0.18
C ASN A 52 -2.12 12.48 -0.01
N VAL A 53 -2.84 11.90 -0.97
CA VAL A 53 -3.07 10.47 -1.01
C VAL A 53 -1.76 9.74 -1.29
N VAL A 54 -1.29 8.94 -0.33
CA VAL A 54 -0.14 8.05 -0.47
C VAL A 54 -0.63 6.62 -0.26
N VAL A 55 -0.56 5.81 -1.31
CA VAL A 55 -1.05 4.44 -1.33
C VAL A 55 0.05 3.45 -1.72
N GLU A 56 -0.10 2.21 -1.26
CA GLU A 56 0.72 1.10 -1.73
C GLU A 56 -0.03 0.29 -2.78
N GLY A 57 0.73 -0.25 -3.73
CA GLY A 57 0.21 -1.14 -4.74
C GLY A 57 1.18 -2.28 -5.04
N TYR A 58 0.64 -3.36 -5.60
CA TYR A 58 1.40 -4.50 -6.07
C TYR A 58 1.15 -4.71 -7.55
N GLY A 59 2.20 -5.06 -8.25
CA GLY A 59 2.18 -5.41 -9.66
C GLY A 59 3.51 -5.94 -10.13
N ALA A 60 3.53 -6.45 -11.34
CA ALA A 60 4.71 -7.02 -11.98
C ALA A 60 4.75 -6.60 -13.45
N THR A 61 5.89 -6.81 -14.10
CA THR A 61 6.05 -6.55 -15.55
C THR A 61 5.10 -7.42 -16.36
N GLU A 62 4.90 -8.66 -15.91
CA GLU A 62 4.03 -9.65 -16.54
C GLU A 62 2.54 -9.28 -16.44
N THR A 63 2.19 -8.39 -15.53
CA THR A 63 0.83 -7.88 -15.35
C THR A 63 0.64 -6.47 -15.95
N ALA A 64 1.63 -5.98 -16.70
CA ALA A 64 1.63 -4.66 -17.32
C ALA A 64 1.42 -3.47 -16.37
N GLY A 65 1.64 -3.67 -15.07
CA GLY A 65 1.51 -2.63 -14.06
C GLY A 65 0.86 -3.12 -12.76
N ALA A 66 0.21 -2.19 -12.06
CA ALA A 66 -0.45 -2.51 -10.79
C ALA A 66 -1.66 -3.42 -10.98
N THR A 67 -1.77 -4.45 -10.16
CA THR A 67 -2.92 -5.36 -10.07
C THR A 67 -3.67 -5.25 -8.76
N LEU A 68 -2.96 -4.90 -7.68
CA LEU A 68 -3.55 -4.60 -6.38
C LEU A 68 -3.22 -3.16 -6.02
N LEU A 69 -4.16 -2.45 -5.43
CA LEU A 69 -3.96 -1.06 -5.03
C LEU A 69 -4.81 -0.74 -3.80
N GLN A 70 -4.23 -0.02 -2.86
CA GLN A 70 -4.99 0.57 -1.75
C GLN A 70 -5.96 1.63 -2.27
N LEU A 71 -7.12 1.72 -1.65
CA LEU A 71 -8.05 2.81 -1.90
C LEU A 71 -7.51 4.12 -1.28
N PRO A 72 -7.82 5.28 -1.88
CA PRO A 72 -7.36 6.58 -1.39
C PRO A 72 -7.77 6.91 0.05
N ASP A 73 -8.84 6.30 0.54
CA ASP A 73 -9.37 6.45 1.90
C ASP A 73 -8.94 5.32 2.86
N ASP A 74 -8.16 4.36 2.38
CA ASP A 74 -7.56 3.33 3.22
C ASP A 74 -6.25 3.84 3.83
N TYR A 75 -6.30 4.20 5.11
CA TYR A 75 -5.15 4.67 5.87
C TYR A 75 -4.43 3.55 6.63
N THR A 76 -4.78 2.30 6.41
CA THR A 76 -4.04 1.17 7.01
C THR A 76 -2.69 0.99 6.32
N SER A 77 -1.69 0.58 7.08
CA SER A 77 -0.32 0.36 6.57
C SER A 77 0.03 -1.13 6.65
N GLY A 78 0.91 -1.58 5.75
CA GLY A 78 1.35 -2.97 5.70
C GLY A 78 0.45 -3.89 4.86
N ASN A 79 -0.30 -3.32 3.93
CA ASN A 79 -1.07 -4.05 2.92
C ASN A 79 -0.97 -3.33 1.57
N VAL A 80 -1.27 -4.03 0.50
CA VAL A 80 -1.24 -3.49 -0.88
C VAL A 80 -2.63 -3.27 -1.47
N GLY A 81 -3.66 -3.34 -0.62
CA GLY A 81 -5.04 -3.16 -1.05
C GLY A 81 -5.67 -4.37 -1.74
N GLY A 82 -6.74 -4.13 -2.45
CA GLY A 82 -7.50 -5.13 -3.19
C GLY A 82 -7.19 -5.17 -4.68
N PRO A 83 -7.75 -6.16 -5.41
CA PRO A 83 -7.55 -6.28 -6.85
C PRO A 83 -8.22 -5.14 -7.60
N LEU A 84 -7.54 -4.67 -8.64
CA LEU A 84 -8.12 -3.75 -9.62
C LEU A 84 -9.13 -4.49 -10.51
N ALA A 85 -10.06 -3.75 -11.10
CA ALA A 85 -11.09 -4.31 -11.98
C ALA A 85 -10.53 -5.00 -13.25
N SER A 86 -9.26 -4.75 -13.56
CA SER A 86 -8.56 -5.35 -14.71
C SER A 86 -7.98 -6.74 -14.43
N CYS A 87 -8.08 -7.25 -13.21
CA CYS A 87 -7.51 -8.56 -12.88
C CYS A 87 -8.41 -9.37 -11.96
N ASP A 88 -8.30 -10.69 -12.09
CA ASP A 88 -8.79 -11.66 -11.12
C ASP A 88 -7.62 -12.17 -10.29
N MET A 89 -7.85 -12.41 -9.01
CA MET A 89 -6.85 -12.98 -8.12
C MET A 89 -7.39 -14.16 -7.34
N ARG A 90 -6.51 -15.10 -7.03
CA ARG A 90 -6.76 -16.15 -6.05
C ARG A 90 -5.48 -16.48 -5.28
N LEU A 91 -5.63 -17.07 -4.11
CA LEU A 91 -4.55 -17.68 -3.36
C LEU A 91 -4.63 -19.19 -3.52
N GLU A 92 -3.52 -19.83 -3.89
CA GLU A 92 -3.37 -21.29 -3.94
C GLU A 92 -2.56 -21.79 -2.75
N ASP A 93 -3.01 -22.89 -2.17
CA ASP A 93 -2.29 -23.54 -1.07
C ASP A 93 -0.92 -24.05 -1.54
N ILE A 94 0.10 -23.87 -0.70
CA ILE A 94 1.43 -24.46 -0.88
C ILE A 94 1.75 -25.29 0.38
N PRO A 95 1.31 -26.56 0.45
CA PRO A 95 1.51 -27.40 1.63
C PRO A 95 2.99 -27.56 2.01
N ASP A 96 3.88 -27.67 1.03
CA ASP A 96 5.31 -27.83 1.24
C ASP A 96 5.96 -26.63 1.96
N MET A 97 5.36 -25.44 1.84
CA MET A 97 5.77 -24.22 2.54
C MET A 97 4.91 -23.93 3.77
N ASN A 98 3.96 -24.79 4.07
CA ASN A 98 2.97 -24.59 5.14
C ASN A 98 2.19 -23.28 4.98
N TYR A 99 1.75 -22.97 3.75
CA TYR A 99 0.84 -21.87 3.43
C TYR A 99 -0.50 -22.44 3.03
N LEU A 100 -1.51 -22.23 3.87
CA LEU A 100 -2.83 -22.82 3.68
C LEU A 100 -3.94 -21.77 3.78
N HIS A 101 -5.01 -21.96 3.00
CA HIS A 101 -6.22 -21.13 3.08
C HIS A 101 -6.90 -21.21 4.46
N THR A 102 -6.58 -22.21 5.26
CA THR A 102 -7.09 -22.40 6.63
C THR A 102 -6.29 -21.66 7.68
N ASP A 103 -5.16 -21.05 7.33
CA ASP A 103 -4.32 -20.32 8.28
C ASP A 103 -5.09 -19.11 8.85
N ARG A 104 -4.89 -18.86 10.13
CA ARG A 104 -5.53 -17.77 10.87
C ARG A 104 -4.53 -16.85 11.55
N ASP A 105 -3.25 -17.19 11.48
CA ASP A 105 -2.15 -16.40 12.03
C ASP A 105 -0.91 -16.54 11.16
N HIS A 106 -0.16 -15.44 11.03
CA HIS A 106 1.18 -15.43 10.46
C HIS A 106 2.09 -14.57 11.32
N ASN A 107 3.02 -15.21 12.05
CA ASN A 107 3.97 -14.54 12.94
C ASN A 107 3.30 -13.61 13.96
N GLY A 108 2.19 -14.03 14.55
CA GLY A 108 1.42 -13.25 15.53
C GLY A 108 0.50 -12.20 14.90
N MET A 109 0.37 -12.18 13.57
CA MET A 109 -0.57 -11.31 12.86
C MET A 109 -1.78 -12.13 12.38
N PRO A 110 -3.01 -11.73 12.73
CA PRO A 110 -4.21 -12.39 12.23
C PRO A 110 -4.30 -12.35 10.71
N CYS A 111 -4.65 -13.48 10.10
CA CYS A 111 -4.94 -13.58 8.67
C CYS A 111 -6.19 -14.43 8.41
N ILE A 112 -6.73 -14.38 7.21
CA ILE A 112 -7.88 -15.20 6.77
C ILE A 112 -7.49 -16.31 5.80
N GLY A 113 -6.20 -16.56 5.64
CA GLY A 113 -5.61 -17.56 4.78
C GLY A 113 -4.27 -17.08 4.28
N ARG A 114 -3.43 -18.03 3.84
CA ARG A 114 -2.16 -17.79 3.16
C ARG A 114 -2.07 -18.65 1.92
N GLY A 115 -1.27 -18.23 0.94
CA GLY A 115 -1.08 -19.01 -0.27
C GLY A 115 -0.24 -18.25 -1.28
N GLU A 116 0.04 -18.91 -2.40
CA GLU A 116 0.63 -18.28 -3.57
C GLU A 116 -0.38 -17.39 -4.28
N LEU A 117 0.02 -16.18 -4.60
CA LEU A 117 -0.82 -15.25 -5.33
C LEU A 117 -0.83 -15.57 -6.82
N CYS A 118 -1.95 -16.07 -7.29
CA CYS A 118 -2.20 -16.31 -8.72
C CYS A 118 -3.03 -15.17 -9.30
N LEU A 119 -2.55 -14.59 -10.39
CA LEU A 119 -3.19 -13.46 -11.07
C LEU A 119 -3.59 -13.86 -12.50
N ARG A 120 -4.79 -13.43 -12.91
CA ARG A 120 -5.22 -13.42 -14.30
C ARG A 120 -5.53 -11.99 -14.71
N VAL A 121 -4.76 -11.48 -15.66
CA VAL A 121 -4.94 -10.14 -16.21
C VAL A 121 -5.73 -10.27 -17.51
N GLY A 122 -6.79 -9.48 -17.65
CA GLY A 122 -7.51 -9.36 -18.93
C GLY A 122 -6.63 -8.63 -19.94
N VAL A 123 -6.41 -9.26 -21.10
CA VAL A 123 -5.73 -8.66 -22.25
C VAL A 123 -6.76 -7.94 -23.09
#